data_9a51cdfde14004f92e9d07be0b2a46e4
#
_entry.id   9a51cdfde14004f92e9d07be0b2a46e4
#
_cell.length_a   1.000
_cell.length_b   1.000
_cell.length_c   1.000
_cell.angle_alpha   90.00
_cell.angle_beta   90.00
_cell.angle_gamma   90.00
#
_symmetry.space_group_name_H-M   'P 1'
#
loop_
_entity.id
_entity.type
_entity.pdbx_description
1 polymer ?
#
loop_
_entity_poly.entity_id
_entity_poly.type
_entity_poly.pdbx_seq_one_letter_code
_entity_poly.pdbx_strand_id
1 'polypeptide(L)'
;MKKKYMPGKHFLQLPGPSNVPDRILRAMDYPTIDHRGPDFTELTYECLNGMKTIFKTNSDVIIFPASGTGAWEAALVNTVNELSLIHI
;
A
#
# COMPACT_ATOMS: atom_id res chain seq x y z
N MET A 1 6.74 -20.30 24.69
CA MET A 1 6.73 -18.98 25.39
C MET A 1 5.31 -18.58 25.72
N LYS A 2 5.06 -18.26 26.96
CA LYS A 2 3.72 -17.79 27.36
C LYS A 2 3.53 -16.34 26.95
N LYS A 3 2.47 -16.09 26.20
CA LYS A 3 2.08 -14.74 25.81
C LYS A 3 1.30 -14.11 26.95
N LYS A 4 1.79 -12.98 27.45
CA LYS A 4 1.09 -12.25 28.52
C LYS A 4 -0.09 -11.51 27.92
N TYR A 5 -1.28 -11.78 28.44
CA TYR A 5 -2.48 -11.04 28.05
C TYR A 5 -2.51 -9.68 28.73
N MET A 6 -2.73 -8.65 27.94
CA MET A 6 -2.90 -7.28 28.42
C MET A 6 -4.21 -6.72 27.84
N PRO A 7 -5.20 -6.42 28.68
CA PRO A 7 -6.48 -5.91 28.18
C PRO A 7 -6.36 -4.49 27.64
N GLY A 8 -7.34 -4.11 26.83
CA GLY A 8 -7.44 -2.78 26.29
C GLY A 8 -6.81 -2.64 24.90
N LYS A 9 -6.84 -1.42 24.38
CA LYS A 9 -6.31 -1.10 23.06
C LYS A 9 -4.83 -0.71 23.17
N HIS A 10 -4.01 -1.34 22.34
CA HIS A 10 -2.57 -1.13 22.33
C HIS A 10 -2.19 -0.20 21.19
N PHE A 11 -1.47 0.88 21.48
CA PHE A 11 -1.00 1.82 20.48
C PHE A 11 0.51 1.70 20.31
N LEU A 12 0.95 1.63 19.07
CA LEU A 12 2.37 1.64 18.75
C LEU A 12 2.86 3.10 18.65
N GLN A 13 3.99 3.37 19.27
CA GLN A 13 4.62 4.70 19.29
C GLN A 13 5.91 4.68 18.47
N LEU A 14 5.82 4.14 17.26
CA LEU A 14 6.97 3.88 16.39
C LEU A 14 6.74 4.54 15.03
N PRO A 15 7.82 4.87 14.30
CA PRO A 15 7.67 5.26 12.89
C PRO A 15 7.14 4.12 12.01
N GLY A 16 7.30 2.88 12.47
CA GLY A 16 6.77 1.66 11.93
C GLY A 16 7.26 0.46 12.71
N PRO A 17 6.51 -0.63 12.76
CA PRO A 17 5.13 -0.78 12.26
C PRO A 17 4.14 0.12 13.01
N SER A 18 3.02 0.43 12.39
CA SER A 18 1.99 1.29 12.97
C SER A 18 0.66 0.56 13.08
N ASN A 19 -0.21 1.06 13.94
CA ASN A 19 -1.53 0.51 14.11
C ASN A 19 -2.36 0.70 12.83
N VAL A 20 -3.12 -0.35 12.48
CA VAL A 20 -4.10 -0.28 11.40
C VAL A 20 -5.46 0.03 12.02
N PRO A 21 -6.19 1.05 11.55
CA PRO A 21 -7.52 1.34 12.07
C PRO A 21 -8.46 0.15 11.99
N ASP A 22 -9.32 0.00 13.01
CA ASP A 22 -10.21 -1.16 13.10
C ASP A 22 -11.11 -1.33 11.87
N ARG A 23 -11.58 -0.23 11.29
CA ARG A 23 -12.42 -0.33 10.10
C ARG A 23 -11.67 -0.86 8.88
N ILE A 24 -10.36 -0.62 8.80
CA ILE A 24 -9.50 -1.16 7.73
C ILE A 24 -9.27 -2.65 7.97
N LEU A 25 -8.99 -3.05 9.22
CA LEU A 25 -8.86 -4.46 9.57
C LEU A 25 -10.14 -5.23 9.23
N ARG A 26 -11.30 -4.67 9.54
CA ARG A 26 -12.60 -5.29 9.19
C ARG A 26 -12.81 -5.39 7.68
N ALA A 27 -12.36 -4.41 6.93
CA ALA A 27 -12.47 -4.46 5.47
C ALA A 27 -11.59 -5.57 4.86
N MET A 28 -10.48 -5.90 5.50
CA MET A 28 -9.60 -6.99 5.06
C MET A 28 -10.11 -8.37 5.47
N ASP A 29 -11.01 -8.45 6.45
CA ASP A 29 -11.60 -9.70 6.93
C ASP A 29 -12.74 -10.12 6.00
N TYR A 30 -12.36 -10.59 4.83
CA TYR A 30 -13.27 -10.95 3.75
C TYR A 30 -12.77 -12.22 3.06
N PRO A 31 -13.66 -13.09 2.62
CA PRO A 31 -13.25 -14.29 1.89
C PRO A 31 -12.45 -13.96 0.65
N THR A 32 -11.47 -14.82 0.36
CA THR A 32 -10.64 -14.68 -0.83
C THR A 32 -11.51 -14.78 -2.08
N ILE A 33 -11.34 -13.86 -3.01
CA ILE A 33 -12.06 -13.84 -4.28
C ILE A 33 -11.14 -14.22 -5.43
N ASP A 34 -11.73 -14.66 -6.52
CA ASP A 34 -10.98 -15.02 -7.74
C ASP A 34 -10.38 -13.76 -8.38
N HIS A 35 -9.05 -13.71 -8.45
CA HIS A 35 -8.34 -12.58 -9.05
C HIS A 35 -8.59 -12.41 -10.55
N ARG A 36 -9.16 -13.42 -11.21
CA ARG A 36 -9.56 -13.38 -12.63
C ARG A 36 -11.05 -13.15 -12.81
N GLY A 37 -11.79 -13.05 -11.71
CA GLY A 37 -13.24 -12.84 -11.74
C GLY A 37 -13.64 -11.38 -11.86
N PRO A 38 -14.91 -11.12 -12.19
CA PRO A 38 -15.41 -9.75 -12.32
C PRO A 38 -15.39 -8.95 -11.04
N ASP A 39 -15.56 -9.59 -9.90
CA ASP A 39 -15.54 -8.91 -8.60
C ASP A 39 -14.16 -8.29 -8.30
N PHE A 40 -13.10 -9.01 -8.64
CA PHE A 40 -11.74 -8.48 -8.46
C PHE A 40 -11.45 -7.34 -9.43
N THR A 41 -11.92 -7.44 -10.65
CA THR A 41 -11.77 -6.36 -11.64
C THR A 41 -12.43 -5.08 -11.14
N GLU A 42 -13.65 -5.18 -10.64
CA GLU A 42 -14.39 -4.04 -10.07
C GLU A 42 -13.64 -3.44 -8.88
N LEU A 43 -13.21 -4.29 -7.94
CA LEU A 43 -12.45 -3.86 -6.79
C LEU A 43 -11.15 -3.14 -7.18
N THR A 44 -10.44 -3.68 -8.16
CA THR A 44 -9.19 -3.09 -8.66
C THR A 44 -9.42 -1.70 -9.24
N TYR A 45 -10.43 -1.52 -10.08
CA TYR A 45 -10.75 -0.21 -10.63
C TYR A 45 -11.18 0.78 -9.55
N GLU A 46 -11.94 0.34 -8.58
CA GLU A 46 -12.31 1.18 -7.45
C GLU A 46 -11.09 1.66 -6.67
N CYS A 47 -10.14 0.77 -6.40
CA CYS A 47 -8.88 1.12 -5.73
C CYS A 47 -8.04 2.08 -6.55
N LEU A 48 -7.87 1.83 -7.85
CA LEU A 48 -7.09 2.70 -8.73
C LEU A 48 -7.70 4.10 -8.83
N ASN A 49 -9.00 4.20 -8.97
CA ASN A 49 -9.70 5.48 -9.02
C ASN A 49 -9.62 6.22 -7.69
N GLY A 50 -9.73 5.49 -6.57
CA GLY A 50 -9.54 6.07 -5.24
C GLY A 50 -8.13 6.63 -5.06
N MET A 51 -7.11 5.93 -5.54
CA MET A 51 -5.72 6.41 -5.47
C MET A 51 -5.50 7.65 -6.33
N LYS A 52 -6.15 7.76 -7.48
CA LYS A 52 -6.10 9.00 -8.28
C LYS A 52 -6.64 10.20 -7.50
N THR A 53 -7.69 10.01 -6.73
CA THR A 53 -8.25 11.05 -5.87
C THR A 53 -7.26 11.47 -4.79
N ILE A 54 -6.59 10.50 -4.15
CA ILE A 54 -5.59 10.77 -3.11
C ILE A 54 -4.39 11.53 -3.69
N PHE A 55 -3.89 11.12 -4.84
CA PHE A 55 -2.77 11.79 -5.52
C PHE A 55 -3.18 13.06 -6.27
N LYS A 56 -4.47 13.35 -6.36
CA LYS A 56 -5.01 14.51 -7.09
C LYS A 56 -4.52 14.52 -8.54
N THR A 57 -4.65 13.40 -9.22
CA THR A 57 -4.15 13.23 -10.58
C THR A 57 -5.18 12.57 -11.48
N ASN A 58 -5.11 12.89 -12.78
CA ASN A 58 -5.82 12.16 -13.83
C ASN A 58 -4.91 11.18 -14.57
N SER A 59 -3.62 11.16 -14.21
CA SER A 59 -2.65 10.24 -14.79
C SER A 59 -2.86 8.81 -14.30
N ASP A 60 -2.27 7.87 -14.98
CA ASP A 60 -2.34 6.46 -14.58
C ASP A 60 -1.68 6.23 -13.23
N VAL A 61 -2.34 5.43 -12.40
CA VAL A 61 -1.83 4.97 -11.12
C VAL A 61 -1.60 3.48 -11.22
N ILE A 62 -0.44 3.03 -10.78
CA ILE A 62 -0.07 1.62 -10.80
C ILE A 62 0.16 1.17 -9.37
N ILE A 63 -0.51 0.07 -8.99
CA ILE A 63 -0.27 -0.59 -7.70
C ILE A 63 0.60 -1.80 -8.01
N PHE A 64 1.81 -1.85 -7.44
CA PHE A 64 2.63 -3.04 -7.59
C PHE A 64 3.13 -3.52 -6.23
N PRO A 65 3.19 -4.85 -6.05
CA PRO A 65 3.60 -5.42 -4.76
C PRO A 65 5.09 -5.23 -4.53
N ALA A 66 5.41 -4.35 -3.60
CA ALA A 66 6.79 -4.05 -3.23
C ALA A 66 6.83 -3.39 -1.85
N SER A 67 8.04 -3.13 -1.38
CA SER A 67 8.29 -2.30 -0.20
C SER A 67 8.54 -0.85 -0.60
N GLY A 68 8.72 0.04 0.38
CA GLY A 68 9.16 1.41 0.14
C GLY A 68 10.46 1.48 -0.66
N THR A 69 11.37 0.53 -0.45
CA THR A 69 12.63 0.43 -1.23
C THR A 69 12.33 0.20 -2.71
N GLY A 70 11.38 -0.68 -3.03
CA GLY A 70 10.96 -0.91 -4.41
C GLY A 70 10.34 0.32 -5.05
N ALA A 71 9.57 1.10 -4.29
CA ALA A 71 9.00 2.36 -4.76
C ALA A 71 10.09 3.41 -5.07
N TRP A 72 11.09 3.52 -4.22
CA TRP A 72 12.26 4.38 -4.45
C TRP A 72 12.99 3.99 -5.73
N GLU A 73 13.26 2.71 -5.92
CA GLU A 73 13.91 2.19 -7.12
C GLU A 73 13.09 2.53 -8.37
N ALA A 74 11.78 2.28 -8.34
CA ALA A 74 10.89 2.60 -9.46
C ALA A 74 10.92 4.10 -9.81
N ALA A 75 10.91 4.96 -8.81
CA ALA A 75 11.01 6.41 -9.03
C ALA A 75 12.33 6.78 -9.67
N LEU A 76 13.44 6.27 -9.17
CA LEU A 76 14.77 6.61 -9.67
C LEU A 76 14.99 6.13 -11.11
N VAL A 77 14.66 4.89 -11.43
CA VAL A 77 14.90 4.35 -12.78
C VAL A 77 14.02 4.98 -13.85
N ASN A 78 12.90 5.58 -13.45
CA ASN A 78 11.98 6.21 -14.38
C ASN A 78 12.12 7.73 -14.50
N THR A 79 12.88 8.38 -13.62
CA THR A 79 12.96 9.84 -13.56
C THR A 79 14.37 10.40 -13.74
N VAL A 80 15.42 9.59 -13.57
CA VAL A 80 16.79 10.05 -13.68
C VAL A 80 17.54 9.33 -14.81
N ASN A 81 18.53 9.99 -15.38
CA ASN A 81 19.42 9.40 -16.37
C ASN A 81 20.81 9.15 -15.76
N GLU A 82 21.72 8.56 -16.52
CA GLU A 82 23.07 8.25 -16.04
C GLU A 82 23.83 9.47 -15.52
N LEU A 83 23.70 10.61 -16.20
CA LEU A 83 24.37 11.84 -15.79
C LEU A 83 23.81 12.36 -14.47
N SER A 84 22.51 12.25 -14.26
CA SER A 84 21.87 12.62 -13.00
C SER A 84 22.36 11.75 -11.85
N LEU A 85 22.56 10.46 -12.07
CA LEU A 85 23.06 9.53 -11.07
C LEU A 85 24.52 9.83 -10.70
N ILE A 86 25.35 10.25 -11.66
CA ILE A 86 26.74 10.61 -11.42
C ILE A 86 26.85 11.82 -10.49
N HIS A 87 25.93 12.75 -10.57
CA HIS A 87 25.91 13.96 -9.75
C HIS A 87 25.32 13.78 -8.35
N ILE A 88 24.70 12.67 -8.10
CA ILE A 88 24.19 12.32 -6.78
C ILE A 88 25.33 11.81 -5.91
#